data_508bb8c6ae99bc64d6752dabb5d6712a
#
_entry.id   508bb8c6ae99bc64d6752dabb5d6712a
#
_cell.length_a   1.000
_cell.length_b   1.000
_cell.length_c   1.000
_cell.angle_alpha   90.00
_cell.angle_beta   90.00
_cell.angle_gamma   90.00
#
_symmetry.space_group_name_H-M   'P 1'
#
loop_
_entity.id
_entity.type
_entity.pdbx_description
1 polymer ?
#
loop_
_entity_poly.entity_id
_entity_poly.type
_entity_poly.pdbx_seq_one_letter_code
_entity_poly.pdbx_strand_id
1 'polypeptide(L)' 'MNEEMGMTNEQYKGLLLDQLEDWEEVLELAQESNNTKIIEKATKQIKKINEKLKF' A
#
# COMPACT_ATOMS: atom_id res chain seq x y z
N MET A 1 10.97 -19.01 -4.18
CA MET A 1 10.67 -19.18 -3.71
C MET A 1 10.57 -19.39 -3.28
N ASN A 2 10.48 -19.29 -2.95
CA ASN A 2 10.22 -19.58 -2.29
C ASN A 2 9.88 -19.82 -1.79
N GLU A 3 9.57 -19.85 -1.76
CA GLU A 3 9.25 -20.10 -1.18
C GLU A 3 9.01 -20.34 -0.59
N GLU A 4 8.81 -20.40 -0.69
CA GLU A 4 8.83 -20.78 -0.08
C GLU A 4 8.78 -20.43 0.80
N MET A 5 9.14 -20.45 0.79
CA MET A 5 9.15 -19.94 1.88
C MET A 5 8.26 -19.21 2.09
N GLY A 6 7.78 -19.40 2.11
CA GLY A 6 6.90 -18.41 1.76
C GLY A 6 5.86 -18.01 2.71
N MET A 7 5.36 -16.84 2.47
CA MET A 7 4.23 -16.33 3.24
C MET A 7 2.95 -17.02 2.81
N THR A 8 2.05 -17.23 3.77
CA THR A 8 0.70 -17.66 3.43
C THR A 8 -0.05 -16.48 2.80
N ASN A 9 -1.18 -16.76 2.17
CA ASN A 9 -2.01 -15.71 1.60
C ASN A 9 -2.46 -14.72 2.67
N GLU A 10 -2.75 -15.22 3.86
CA GLU A 10 -3.18 -14.36 4.96
C GLU A 10 -2.07 -13.42 5.41
N GLN A 11 -0.86 -13.93 5.49
CA GLN A 11 0.29 -13.12 5.87
C GLN A 11 0.57 -12.05 4.81
N TYR A 12 0.49 -12.43 3.54
CA TYR A 12 0.72 -11.50 2.44
C TYR A 12 -0.37 -10.42 2.44
N LYS A 13 -1.60 -10.82 2.64
CA LYS A 13 -2.71 -9.86 2.70
C LYS A 13 -2.52 -8.89 3.85
N GLY A 14 -2.10 -9.40 5.02
CA GLY A 14 -1.84 -8.54 6.17
C GLY A 14 -0.75 -7.52 5.89
N LEU A 15 0.32 -7.96 5.21
CA LEU A 15 1.40 -7.06 4.83
C LEU A 15 0.89 -5.96 3.88
N LEU A 16 0.06 -6.33 2.92
CA LEU A 16 -0.51 -5.37 1.99
C LEU A 16 -1.41 -4.37 2.70
N LEU A 17 -2.20 -4.84 3.66
CA LEU A 17 -3.07 -3.95 4.43
C LEU A 17 -2.25 -2.97 5.27
N ASP A 18 -1.15 -3.42 5.84
CA ASP A 18 -0.26 -2.54 6.60
C ASP A 18 0.34 -1.47 5.68
N GLN A 19 0.78 -1.87 4.49
CA GLN A 19 1.33 -0.93 3.53
C GLN A 19 0.26 0.06 3.07
N LEU A 20 -0.96 -0.41 2.86
CA LEU A 20 -2.07 0.44 2.47
C LEU A 20 -2.32 1.51 3.51
N GLU A 21 -2.35 1.12 4.78
CA GLU A 21 -2.58 2.06 5.87
C GLU A 21 -1.49 3.13 5.91
N ASP A 22 -0.23 2.70 5.73
CA ASP A 22 0.89 3.64 5.71
C ASP A 22 0.76 4.66 4.58
N TRP A 23 0.40 4.20 3.39
CA TRP A 23 0.25 5.10 2.25
C TRP A 23 -0.96 6.01 2.39
N GLU A 24 -2.03 5.54 3.01
CA GLU A 24 -3.19 6.38 3.28
C GLU A 24 -2.84 7.50 4.24
N GLU A 25 -2.00 7.21 5.24
CA GLU A 25 -1.54 8.22 6.17
C GLU A 25 -0.65 9.24 5.45
N VAL A 26 0.26 8.76 4.60
CA VAL A 26 1.11 9.64 3.80
C VAL A 26 0.25 10.54 2.91
N LEU A 27 -0.78 9.96 2.30
CA LEU A 27 -1.68 10.73 1.44
C LEU A 27 -2.36 11.86 2.22
N GLU A 28 -2.84 11.55 3.41
CA GLU A 28 -3.52 12.54 4.24
C GLU A 28 -2.58 13.69 4.59
N LEU A 29 -1.37 13.35 5.02
CA LEU A 29 -0.38 14.38 5.37
C LEU A 29 0.01 15.23 4.15
N ALA A 30 0.13 14.60 2.99
CA ALA A 30 0.46 15.30 1.77
C ALA A 30 -0.66 16.25 1.35
N GLN A 31 -1.90 15.85 1.56
CA GLN A 31 -3.05 16.71 1.26
C GLN A 31 -3.06 17.94 2.17
N GLU A 32 -2.75 17.73 3.45
CA GLU A 32 -2.71 18.84 4.39
C GLU A 32 -1.62 19.86 4.04
N SER A 33 -0.50 19.38 3.50
CA SER A 33 0.62 20.24 3.12
C SER A 33 0.58 20.66 1.65
N ASN A 34 -0.45 20.24 0.90
CA ASN A 34 -0.59 20.53 -0.53
C ASN A 34 0.60 20.05 -1.36
N ASN A 35 1.17 18.91 -0.98
CA ASN A 35 2.30 18.35 -1.69
C ASN A 35 1.81 17.45 -2.83
N THR A 36 1.62 18.03 -4.01
CA THR A 36 1.02 17.34 -5.14
C THR A 36 1.85 16.13 -5.59
N LYS A 37 3.17 16.21 -5.52
CA LYS A 37 4.03 15.10 -5.94
C LYS A 37 3.82 13.89 -5.05
N ILE A 38 3.75 14.10 -3.75
CA ILE A 38 3.54 13.00 -2.81
C ILE A 38 2.12 12.48 -2.90
N ILE A 39 1.15 13.38 -3.12
CA ILE A 39 -0.24 12.97 -3.33
C ILE A 39 -0.33 11.99 -4.51
N GLU A 40 0.32 12.32 -5.63
CA GLU A 40 0.31 11.46 -6.79
C GLU A 40 0.98 10.12 -6.51
N LYS A 41 2.13 10.16 -5.84
CA LYS A 41 2.85 8.92 -5.52
C LYS A 41 2.03 8.03 -4.59
N ALA A 42 1.47 8.59 -3.54
CA ALA A 42 0.68 7.82 -2.59
C ALA A 42 -0.55 7.24 -3.26
N THR A 43 -1.23 8.02 -4.10
CA THR A 43 -2.41 7.55 -4.82
C THR A 43 -2.07 6.36 -5.70
N LYS A 44 -0.94 6.42 -6.41
CA LYS A 44 -0.50 5.30 -7.26
C LYS A 44 -0.20 4.06 -6.44
N GLN A 45 0.48 4.23 -5.31
CA GLN A 45 0.81 3.09 -4.47
C GLN A 45 -0.44 2.45 -3.87
N ILE A 46 -1.39 3.27 -3.43
CA ILE A 46 -2.65 2.77 -2.90
C ILE A 46 -3.39 1.97 -3.96
N LYS A 47 -3.44 2.47 -5.18
CA LYS A 47 -4.10 1.76 -6.27
C LYS A 47 -3.43 0.42 -6.54
N LYS A 48 -2.10 0.37 -6.58
CA LYS A 48 -1.37 -0.88 -6.80
C LYS A 48 -1.66 -1.88 -5.70
N ILE A 49 -1.67 -1.43 -4.45
CA ILE A 49 -1.92 -2.33 -3.32
C ILE A 49 -3.34 -2.87 -3.38
N ASN A 50 -4.31 -2.02 -3.69
CA ASN A 50 -5.70 -2.47 -3.82
C ASN A 50 -5.84 -3.51 -4.91
N GLU A 51 -5.11 -3.36 -6.02
CA GLU A 51 -5.14 -4.36 -7.07
C GLU A 51 -4.55 -5.68 -6.62
N LYS A 52 -3.49 -5.63 -5.83
CA LYS A 52 -2.89 -6.85 -5.27
C LYS A 52 -3.80 -7.52 -4.27
N LEU A 53 -4.71 -6.78 -3.64
CA LEU A 53 -5.64 -7.34 -2.67
C LEU A 53 -6.82 -8.06 -3.32
N LYS A 54 -6.93 -8.01 -4.63
CA LYS A 54 -8.01 -8.67 -5.37
C LYS A 54 -7.65 -10.12 -5.69
N PHE A 55 -7.42 -10.95 -4.69
CA PHE A 55 -7.11 -12.35 -4.94
C PHE A 55 -7.94 -13.28 -4.07
#